data_8c1311b710f329599d7d04644f0055a8
#
_entry.id   8c1311b710f329599d7d04644f0055a8
#
_cell.length_a   1.000
_cell.length_b   1.000
_cell.length_c   1.000
_cell.angle_alpha   90.00
_cell.angle_beta   90.00
_cell.angle_gamma   90.00
#
_symmetry.space_group_name_H-M   'P 1'
#
loop_
_entity.id
_entity.type
_entity.pdbx_description
1 polymer ?
#
loop_
_entity_poly.entity_id
_entity_poly.type
_entity_poly.pdbx_seq_one_letter_code
_entity_poly.pdbx_strand_id
1 'polypeptide(L)'
;MKNIYLGIDPGKDGALVAINEDGAVEASFMTGRDFTTKIGKSSKREYLASRMSYAIKCLGGKHNIRLAVVEKQSARPGQGVSSTFSTGFGYGLWVGILSAQGIPFVEVRPK
;
A
#
# COMPACT_ATOMS: atom_id res chain seq x y z
N MET A 1 -7.37 3.81 -22.28
CA MET A 1 -7.17 3.10 -20.99
C MET A 1 -8.18 3.61 -19.96
N LYS A 2 -8.66 2.71 -19.14
CA LYS A 2 -9.56 3.10 -18.04
C LYS A 2 -8.83 3.97 -17.04
N ASN A 3 -9.56 4.93 -16.47
CA ASN A 3 -9.09 5.66 -15.29
C ASN A 3 -9.33 4.81 -14.06
N ILE A 4 -8.33 4.70 -13.21
CA ILE A 4 -8.47 4.00 -11.94
C ILE A 4 -7.99 4.87 -10.79
N TYR A 5 -8.48 4.52 -9.61
CA TYR A 5 -8.15 5.19 -8.36
C TYR A 5 -7.70 4.12 -7.38
N LEU A 6 -6.63 4.38 -6.66
CA LEU A 6 -6.08 3.43 -5.70
C LEU A 6 -6.47 3.80 -4.29
N GLY A 7 -6.82 2.81 -3.49
CA GLY A 7 -6.95 2.95 -2.05
C GLY A 7 -5.90 2.09 -1.40
N ILE A 8 -5.15 2.66 -0.47
CA ILE A 8 -4.07 1.96 0.21
C ILE A 8 -4.22 2.09 1.71
N ASP A 9 -4.41 0.95 2.37
CA ASP A 9 -4.31 0.82 3.82
C ASP A 9 -2.92 0.24 4.08
N PRO A 10 -1.94 1.07 4.53
CA PRO A 10 -0.59 0.58 4.79
C PRO A 10 -0.58 -0.30 6.03
N GLY A 11 0.43 -1.10 6.15
CA GLY A 11 0.56 -2.05 7.23
C GLY A 11 0.53 -3.46 6.70
N LYS A 12 1.00 -4.40 7.52
CA LYS A 12 1.13 -5.79 7.09
C LYS A 12 -0.19 -6.50 6.88
N ASP A 13 -1.24 -5.99 7.51
CA ASP A 13 -2.60 -6.53 7.37
C ASP A 13 -3.51 -5.62 6.55
N GLY A 14 -2.91 -4.70 5.80
CA GLY A 14 -3.63 -3.77 4.96
C GLY A 14 -3.91 -4.31 3.57
N ALA A 15 -4.17 -3.39 2.65
CA ALA A 15 -4.57 -3.74 1.29
C ALA A 15 -4.27 -2.62 0.30
N LEU A 16 -4.16 -3.01 -0.97
CA LEU A 16 -4.15 -2.12 -2.11
C LEU A 16 -5.34 -2.49 -2.99
N VAL A 17 -6.23 -1.55 -3.25
CA VAL A 17 -7.41 -1.78 -4.09
C VAL A 17 -7.44 -0.73 -5.19
N ALA A 18 -7.69 -1.18 -6.42
CA ALA A 18 -7.90 -0.30 -7.56
C ALA A 18 -9.36 -0.36 -7.99
N ILE A 19 -9.99 0.80 -8.10
CA ILE A 19 -11.38 0.90 -8.57
C ILE A 19 -11.44 1.78 -9.82
N ASN A 20 -12.42 1.52 -10.67
CA ASN A 20 -12.67 2.36 -11.83
C ASN A 20 -13.65 3.50 -11.51
N GLU A 21 -13.99 4.30 -12.52
CA GLU A 21 -14.88 5.45 -12.33
C GLU A 21 -16.31 5.06 -11.93
N ASP A 22 -16.71 3.84 -12.22
CA ASP A 22 -18.03 3.32 -11.81
C ASP A 22 -18.01 2.73 -10.39
N GLY A 23 -16.83 2.71 -9.75
CA GLY A 23 -16.68 2.14 -8.42
C GLY A 23 -16.45 0.64 -8.41
N ALA A 24 -16.31 0.01 -9.57
CA ALA A 24 -16.05 -1.43 -9.65
C ALA A 24 -14.56 -1.72 -9.39
N VAL A 25 -14.29 -2.84 -8.73
CA VAL A 25 -12.92 -3.25 -8.41
C VAL A 25 -12.24 -3.80 -9.66
N GLU A 26 -11.12 -3.20 -10.04
CA GLU A 26 -10.29 -3.67 -11.15
C GLU A 26 -9.18 -4.61 -10.66
N ALA A 27 -8.69 -4.40 -9.45
CA ALA A 27 -7.67 -5.25 -8.84
C ALA A 27 -7.68 -5.07 -7.33
N SER A 28 -7.33 -6.13 -6.60
CA SER A 28 -7.17 -6.04 -5.15
C SER A 28 -6.03 -6.93 -4.70
N PHE A 29 -5.27 -6.43 -3.73
CA PHE A 29 -4.13 -7.12 -3.14
C PHE A 29 -4.24 -7.04 -1.63
N MET A 30 -4.03 -8.16 -0.96
CA MET A 30 -3.92 -8.20 0.50
C MET A 30 -2.44 -8.15 0.85
N THR A 31 -2.02 -7.16 1.59
CA THR A 31 -0.60 -6.92 1.88
C THR A 31 0.07 -8.15 2.48
N GLY A 32 -0.55 -8.80 3.45
CA GLY A 32 0.03 -9.98 4.10
C GLY A 32 0.26 -11.12 3.14
N ARG A 33 -0.66 -11.36 2.22
CA ARG A 33 -0.56 -12.45 1.24
C ARG A 33 0.38 -12.10 0.08
N ASP A 34 0.29 -10.87 -0.42
CA ASP A 34 0.91 -10.52 -1.71
C ASP A 34 2.21 -9.75 -1.57
N PHE A 35 2.41 -9.03 -0.47
CA PHE A 35 3.52 -8.09 -0.32
C PHE A 35 4.37 -8.30 0.91
N THR A 36 4.21 -9.42 1.59
CA THR A 36 5.09 -9.77 2.72
C THR A 36 5.55 -11.21 2.61
N THR A 37 6.64 -11.51 3.30
CA THR A 37 7.13 -12.88 3.44
C THR A 37 7.56 -13.11 4.89
N LYS A 38 7.47 -14.35 5.34
CA LYS A 38 7.93 -14.72 6.69
C LYS A 38 9.45 -14.74 6.72
N ILE A 39 10.00 -14.34 7.86
CA ILE A 39 11.45 -14.36 8.10
C ILE A 39 11.78 -15.67 8.81
N GLY A 40 12.41 -16.62 8.09
CA GLY A 40 12.80 -17.91 8.65
C GLY A 40 11.60 -18.67 9.20
N LYS A 41 11.75 -19.18 10.44
CA LYS A 41 10.68 -19.90 11.16
C LYS A 41 9.85 -19.00 12.05
N SER A 42 10.13 -17.69 12.03
CA SER A 42 9.41 -16.71 12.86
C SER A 42 8.03 -16.44 12.28
N SER A 43 7.11 -16.01 13.14
CA SER A 43 5.83 -15.46 12.70
C SER A 43 5.97 -14.03 12.15
N LYS A 44 7.15 -13.42 12.33
CA LYS A 44 7.42 -12.08 11.82
C LYS A 44 7.45 -12.10 10.28
N ARG A 45 6.95 -11.04 9.69
CA ARG A 45 6.93 -10.85 8.25
C ARG A 45 7.68 -9.58 7.89
N GLU A 46 8.28 -9.56 6.71
CA GLU A 46 8.89 -8.34 6.19
C GLU A 46 8.23 -7.96 4.87
N TYR A 47 8.22 -6.67 4.58
CA TYR A 47 7.65 -6.16 3.34
C TYR A 47 8.53 -6.53 2.15
N LEU A 48 7.89 -6.85 1.05
CA LEU A 48 8.53 -7.12 -0.23
C LEU A 48 8.38 -5.87 -1.11
N ALA A 49 9.25 -4.89 -0.89
CA ALA A 49 9.16 -3.59 -1.55
C ALA A 49 9.14 -3.70 -3.08
N SER A 50 9.91 -4.63 -3.64
CA SER A 50 9.94 -4.85 -5.09
C SER A 50 8.58 -5.28 -5.63
N ARG A 51 7.88 -6.16 -4.90
CA ARG A 51 6.54 -6.60 -5.31
C ARG A 51 5.52 -5.48 -5.21
N MET A 52 5.61 -4.67 -4.17
CA MET A 52 4.75 -3.51 -3.99
C MET A 52 4.92 -2.54 -5.17
N SER A 53 6.16 -2.22 -5.50
CA SER A 53 6.48 -1.34 -6.61
C SER A 53 6.03 -1.92 -7.95
N TYR A 54 6.23 -3.22 -8.15
CA TYR A 54 5.85 -3.90 -9.38
C TYR A 54 4.33 -3.89 -9.59
N ALA A 55 3.55 -4.09 -8.52
CA ALA A 55 2.09 -4.04 -8.61
C ALA A 55 1.61 -2.69 -9.12
N ILE A 56 2.16 -1.60 -8.58
CA ILE A 56 1.81 -0.24 -9.03
C ILE A 56 2.20 -0.05 -10.49
N LYS A 57 3.40 -0.51 -10.85
CA LYS A 57 3.89 -0.38 -12.23
C LYS A 57 3.00 -1.13 -13.22
N CYS A 58 2.56 -2.33 -12.86
CA CYS A 58 1.66 -3.12 -13.71
C CYS A 58 0.30 -2.44 -13.87
N LEU A 59 -0.25 -1.91 -12.77
CA LEU A 59 -1.51 -1.18 -12.84
C LEU A 59 -1.40 0.04 -13.75
N GLY A 60 -0.30 0.78 -13.66
CA GLY A 60 -0.05 1.94 -14.50
C GLY A 60 0.19 1.60 -15.97
N GLY A 61 0.64 0.37 -16.25
CA GLY A 61 0.82 -0.11 -17.61
C GLY A 61 -0.50 -0.51 -18.30
N LYS A 62 -1.51 -0.87 -17.51
CA LYS A 62 -2.83 -1.30 -18.03
C LYS A 62 -3.89 -0.23 -17.93
N HIS A 63 -3.72 0.69 -17.01
CA HIS A 63 -4.74 1.67 -16.67
C HIS A 63 -4.10 3.04 -16.46
N ASN A 64 -4.93 4.06 -16.46
CA ASN A 64 -4.51 5.40 -16.13
C ASN A 64 -4.77 5.64 -14.64
N ILE A 65 -3.72 5.63 -13.82
CA ILE A 65 -3.85 5.87 -12.37
C ILE A 65 -4.02 7.36 -12.14
N ARG A 66 -5.23 7.77 -11.79
CA ARG A 66 -5.56 9.18 -11.60
C ARG A 66 -5.17 9.71 -10.23
N LEU A 67 -5.34 8.89 -9.20
CA LEU A 67 -5.09 9.30 -7.82
C LEU A 67 -4.97 8.08 -6.95
N ALA A 68 -4.09 8.14 -5.97
CA ALA A 68 -4.04 7.17 -4.88
C ALA A 68 -4.41 7.87 -3.58
N VAL A 69 -5.21 7.19 -2.76
CA VAL A 69 -5.57 7.65 -1.43
C VAL A 69 -4.88 6.72 -0.44
N VAL A 70 -4.00 7.27 0.39
CA VAL A 70 -3.24 6.50 1.37
C VAL A 70 -3.71 6.87 2.76
N GLU A 71 -4.07 5.87 3.56
CA GLU A 71 -4.41 6.10 4.96
C GLU A 71 -3.15 6.49 5.72
N LYS A 72 -3.17 7.66 6.35
CA LYS A 72 -2.02 8.16 7.09
C LYS A 72 -1.84 7.38 8.38
N GLN A 73 -0.63 6.91 8.61
CA GLN A 73 -0.28 6.14 9.78
C GLN A 73 0.50 6.99 10.77
N SER A 74 0.29 6.74 12.06
CA SER A 74 1.06 7.39 13.12
C SER A 74 1.22 6.43 14.29
N ALA A 75 2.22 6.69 15.14
CA ALA A 75 2.41 5.92 16.36
C ALA A 75 1.22 6.13 17.30
N ARG A 76 0.80 5.06 17.97
CA ARG A 76 -0.31 5.09 18.93
C ARG A 76 0.22 4.96 20.35
N PRO A 77 -0.40 5.61 21.33
CA PRO A 77 -0.07 5.37 22.73
C PRO A 77 -0.16 3.88 23.06
N GLY A 78 0.84 3.35 23.74
CA GLY A 78 0.88 1.93 24.11
C GLY A 78 1.35 0.97 23.02
N GLN A 79 1.59 1.47 21.82
CA GLN A 79 2.11 0.65 20.73
C GLN A 79 3.59 0.31 20.97
N GLY A 80 3.97 -0.95 20.79
CA GLY A 80 5.36 -1.38 20.96
C GLY A 80 6.29 -0.75 19.92
N VAL A 81 7.58 -0.70 20.25
CA VAL A 81 8.60 -0.10 19.36
C VAL A 81 8.65 -0.83 18.03
N SER A 82 8.65 -2.16 18.04
CA SER A 82 8.70 -2.96 16.82
C SER A 82 7.47 -2.73 15.93
N SER A 83 6.30 -2.65 16.55
CA SER A 83 5.05 -2.40 15.83
C SER A 83 5.02 -0.99 15.23
N THR A 84 5.50 0.01 15.98
CA THR A 84 5.60 1.39 15.51
C THR A 84 6.54 1.49 14.30
N PHE A 85 7.70 0.85 14.39
CA PHE A 85 8.67 0.82 13.28
C PHE A 85 8.05 0.19 12.03
N SER A 86 7.39 -0.96 12.20
CA SER A 86 6.77 -1.68 11.08
C SER A 86 5.67 -0.85 10.41
N THR A 87 4.83 -0.17 11.21
CA THR A 87 3.79 0.72 10.69
C THR A 87 4.39 1.85 9.86
N GLY A 88 5.42 2.51 10.40
CA GLY A 88 6.09 3.61 9.71
C GLY A 88 6.82 3.16 8.44
N PHE A 89 7.43 1.98 8.50
CA PHE A 89 8.16 1.42 7.36
C PHE A 89 7.22 1.15 6.18
N GLY A 90 6.10 0.47 6.43
CA GLY A 90 5.13 0.15 5.37
C GLY A 90 4.50 1.40 4.78
N TYR A 91 4.14 2.36 5.62
CA TYR A 91 3.60 3.64 5.18
C TYR A 91 4.60 4.37 4.29
N GLY A 92 5.87 4.46 4.73
CA GLY A 92 6.94 5.10 3.97
C GLY A 92 7.22 4.41 2.64
N LEU A 93 7.13 3.07 2.59
CA LEU A 93 7.30 2.34 1.35
C LEU A 93 6.25 2.75 0.32
N TRP A 94 4.97 2.78 0.70
CA TRP A 94 3.92 3.16 -0.24
C TRP A 94 4.08 4.60 -0.72
N VAL A 95 4.33 5.53 0.18
CA VAL A 95 4.53 6.94 -0.18
C VAL A 95 5.75 7.09 -1.12
N GLY A 96 6.83 6.39 -0.80
CA GLY A 96 8.02 6.42 -1.64
C GLY A 96 7.81 5.83 -3.02
N ILE A 97 7.10 4.71 -3.11
CA ILE A 97 6.79 4.06 -4.38
C ILE A 97 5.92 4.97 -5.26
N LEU A 98 4.85 5.52 -4.68
CA LEU A 98 3.96 6.43 -5.43
C LEU A 98 4.72 7.65 -5.92
N SER A 99 5.54 8.25 -5.05
CA SER A 99 6.34 9.42 -5.40
C SER A 99 7.35 9.10 -6.50
N ALA A 100 8.05 7.98 -6.39
CA ALA A 100 9.07 7.59 -7.36
C ALA A 100 8.46 7.29 -8.74
N GLN A 101 7.24 6.78 -8.78
CA GLN A 101 6.56 6.50 -10.04
C GLN A 101 5.70 7.65 -10.54
N GLY A 102 5.74 8.80 -9.86
CA GLY A 102 5.03 10.00 -10.30
C GLY A 102 3.52 9.91 -10.20
N ILE A 103 3.00 9.11 -9.28
CA ILE A 103 1.56 8.94 -9.13
C ILE A 103 1.04 9.95 -8.12
N PRO A 104 0.05 10.78 -8.49
CA PRO A 104 -0.55 11.72 -7.53
C PRO A 104 -1.20 10.96 -6.38
N PHE A 105 -0.98 11.42 -5.16
CA PHE A 105 -1.63 10.81 -4.01
C PHE A 105 -1.99 11.84 -2.96
N VAL A 106 -2.98 11.51 -2.15
CA VAL A 106 -3.36 12.26 -0.97
C VAL A 106 -3.34 11.33 0.22
N GLU A 107 -3.07 11.88 1.37
CA GLU A 107 -3.05 11.15 2.63
C GLU A 107 -4.29 11.53 3.43
N VAL A 108 -5.02 10.53 3.92
CA VAL A 108 -6.22 10.75 4.72
C VAL A 108 -6.02 10.13 6.09
N ARG A 109 -6.51 10.81 7.11
CA ARG A 109 -6.42 10.30 8.47
C ARG A 109 -7.57 9.34 8.75
N PRO A 110 -7.33 8.24 9.47
CA PRO A 110 -8.42 7.41 9.95
C PRO A 110 -9.28 8.20 10.94
N LYS A 111 -10.55 7.89 10.97
CA LYS A 111 -11.46 8.50 11.93
C LYS A 111 -11.27 7.93 13.32
#